data_252af8518336a37c3b1e0a19e5a3dee3
#
_entry.id   252af8518336a37c3b1e0a19e5a3dee3
#
_cell.length_a   1.000
_cell.length_b   1.000
_cell.length_c   1.000
_cell.angle_alpha   90.00
_cell.angle_beta   90.00
_cell.angle_gamma   90.00
#
_symmetry.space_group_name_H-M   'P 1'
#
loop_
_entity.id
_entity.type
_entity.pdbx_description
1 polymer ?
#
loop_
_entity_poly.entity_id
_entity_poly.type
_entity_poly.pdbx_seq_one_letter_code
_entity_poly.pdbx_strand_id
1 'polypeptide(L)' 'MANADVRWLQGLENYEWALATLERALSLEATRPLSELEQLGLIQTFEFTHELSWLLLKDFLVDQGLSDIIGSRN' A
#
# COMPACT_ATOMS: atom_id res chain seq x y z
N MET A 1 -14.79 20.17 6.17
CA MET A 1 -13.72 19.20 5.86
C MET A 1 -14.29 17.89 5.37
N ALA A 2 -13.96 17.52 4.19
CA ALA A 2 -14.50 16.29 3.64
C ALA A 2 -13.80 15.08 4.26
N ASN A 3 -14.60 14.07 4.61
CA ASN A 3 -14.05 12.84 5.15
C ASN A 3 -13.14 12.15 4.13
N ALA A 4 -13.43 12.34 2.85
CA ALA A 4 -12.64 11.72 1.79
C ALA A 4 -11.20 12.21 1.83
N ASP A 5 -11.00 13.51 2.13
CA ASP A 5 -9.65 14.06 2.22
C ASP A 5 -8.86 13.39 3.34
N VAL A 6 -9.51 13.22 4.49
CA VAL A 6 -8.85 12.58 5.62
C VAL A 6 -8.54 11.12 5.30
N ARG A 7 -9.47 10.46 4.62
CA ARG A 7 -9.32 9.03 4.34
C ARG A 7 -8.14 8.74 3.43
N TRP A 8 -8.02 9.49 2.33
CA TRP A 8 -6.94 9.17 1.42
C TRP A 8 -5.59 9.63 1.95
N LEU A 9 -5.57 10.70 2.77
CA LEU A 9 -4.33 11.11 3.44
C LEU A 9 -3.87 10.05 4.43
N GLN A 10 -4.81 9.49 5.17
CA GLN A 10 -4.48 8.42 6.10
C GLN A 10 -4.00 7.19 5.34
N GLY A 11 -4.63 6.90 4.20
CA GLY A 11 -4.20 5.82 3.35
C GLY A 11 -2.80 6.02 2.84
N LEU A 12 -2.44 7.26 2.51
CA LEU A 12 -1.10 7.58 2.07
C LEU A 12 -0.08 7.31 3.17
N GLU A 13 -0.39 7.69 4.40
CA GLU A 13 0.50 7.41 5.51
C GLU A 13 0.71 5.92 5.71
N ASN A 14 -0.38 5.15 5.62
CA ASN A 14 -0.29 3.71 5.77
C ASN A 14 0.55 3.09 4.66
N TYR A 15 0.37 3.59 3.44
CA TYR A 15 1.11 3.11 2.30
C TYR A 15 2.61 3.43 2.46
N GLU A 16 2.93 4.64 2.91
CA GLU A 16 4.32 5.02 3.11
C GLU A 16 4.98 4.15 4.17
N TRP A 17 4.25 3.83 5.24
CA TRP A 17 4.76 2.96 6.27
C TRP A 17 5.04 1.56 5.71
N ALA A 18 4.09 1.03 4.95
CA ALA A 18 4.25 -0.30 4.37
C ALA A 18 5.41 -0.34 3.39
N LEU A 19 5.55 0.70 2.58
CA LEU A 19 6.64 0.79 1.63
C LEU A 19 7.99 0.85 2.33
N ALA A 20 8.08 1.64 3.40
CA ALA A 20 9.32 1.73 4.16
C ALA A 20 9.66 0.39 4.81
N THR A 21 8.65 -0.33 5.27
CA THR A 21 8.87 -1.66 5.84
C THR A 21 9.40 -2.62 4.79
N LEU A 22 8.83 -2.57 3.59
CA LEU A 22 9.29 -3.39 2.49
C LEU A 22 10.73 -3.06 2.11
N GLU A 23 11.06 -1.79 2.06
CA GLU A 23 12.43 -1.36 1.73
C GLU A 23 13.42 -1.85 2.78
N ARG A 24 13.04 -1.82 4.05
CA ARG A 24 13.92 -2.32 5.10
C ARG A 24 14.18 -3.82 4.94
N ALA A 25 13.15 -4.57 4.57
CA ALA A 25 13.30 -6.01 4.36
C ALA A 25 14.23 -6.29 3.19
N LEU A 26 14.10 -5.52 2.12
CA LEU A 26 14.97 -5.69 0.96
C LEU A 26 16.40 -5.32 1.29
N SER A 27 16.59 -4.28 2.10
CA SER A 27 17.94 -3.89 2.54
C SER A 27 18.56 -4.99 3.39
N LEU A 28 17.77 -5.62 4.23
CA LEU A 28 18.26 -6.71 5.05
C LEU A 28 18.72 -7.88 4.18
N GLU A 29 17.94 -8.20 3.16
CA GLU A 29 18.29 -9.30 2.26
C GLU A 29 19.60 -9.02 1.54
N ALA A 30 19.91 -7.76 1.29
CA ALA A 30 21.17 -7.39 0.65
C ALA A 30 22.38 -7.65 1.54
N THR A 31 22.18 -7.77 2.85
CA THR A 31 23.29 -8.01 3.79
C THR A 31 23.43 -9.49 4.15
N ARG A 32 22.37 -10.26 4.07
CA ARG A 32 22.40 -11.68 4.35
C ARG A 32 21.15 -12.34 3.79
N PRO A 33 21.21 -13.65 3.51
CA PRO A 33 20.02 -14.35 3.06
C PRO A 33 18.92 -14.30 4.12
N LEU A 34 17.69 -14.16 3.67
CA LEU A 34 16.55 -14.16 4.58
C LEU A 34 16.21 -15.58 4.98
N SER A 35 15.79 -15.76 6.23
CA SER A 35 15.27 -17.04 6.68
C SER A 35 13.94 -17.31 5.99
N GLU A 36 13.47 -18.55 6.09
CA GLU A 36 12.20 -18.90 5.49
C GLU A 36 11.06 -18.06 6.05
N LEU A 37 11.07 -17.85 7.36
CA LEU A 37 10.04 -17.02 7.99
C LEU A 37 10.12 -15.59 7.51
N GLU A 38 11.32 -15.06 7.35
CA GLU A 38 11.51 -13.71 6.84
C GLU A 38 11.03 -13.60 5.40
N GLN A 39 11.26 -14.63 4.59
CA GLN A 39 10.79 -14.63 3.21
C GLN A 39 9.27 -14.59 3.15
N LEU A 40 8.62 -15.36 4.00
CA LEU A 40 7.15 -15.36 4.05
C LEU A 40 6.64 -14.00 4.50
N GLY A 41 7.32 -13.40 5.47
CA GLY A 41 6.95 -12.06 5.92
C GLY A 41 7.13 -11.02 4.83
N LEU A 42 8.17 -11.15 4.04
CA LEU A 42 8.41 -10.23 2.93
C LEU A 42 7.30 -10.34 1.88
N ILE A 43 6.91 -11.57 1.55
CA ILE A 43 5.82 -11.79 0.59
C ILE A 43 4.54 -11.17 1.10
N GLN A 44 4.21 -11.37 2.37
CA GLN A 44 3.01 -10.80 2.96
C GLN A 44 3.06 -9.28 2.97
N THR A 45 4.21 -8.72 3.28
CA THR A 45 4.36 -7.27 3.27
C THR A 45 4.17 -6.72 1.87
N PHE A 46 4.68 -7.42 0.86
CA PHE A 46 4.51 -7.00 -0.52
C PHE A 46 3.04 -7.02 -0.92
N GLU A 47 2.34 -8.09 -0.57
CA GLU A 47 0.93 -8.20 -0.90
C GLU A 47 0.12 -7.11 -0.21
N PHE A 48 0.43 -6.85 1.05
CA PHE A 48 -0.24 -5.82 1.82
C PHE A 48 0.01 -4.43 1.23
N THR A 49 1.26 -4.16 0.85
CA THR A 49 1.61 -2.89 0.24
C THR A 49 0.89 -2.69 -1.09
N HIS A 50 0.80 -3.75 -1.87
CA HIS A 50 0.09 -3.71 -3.14
C HIS A 50 -1.39 -3.38 -2.93
N GLU A 51 -2.01 -4.02 -1.95
CA GLU A 51 -3.41 -3.78 -1.67
C GLU A 51 -3.64 -2.36 -1.18
N LEU A 52 -2.75 -1.86 -0.33
CA LEU A 52 -2.84 -0.49 0.15
C LEU A 52 -2.72 0.51 -0.99
N SER A 53 -1.84 0.24 -1.95
CA SER A 53 -1.68 1.14 -3.08
C SER A 53 -2.97 1.21 -3.91
N TRP A 54 -3.63 0.08 -4.09
CA TRP A 54 -4.89 0.05 -4.81
C TRP A 54 -5.99 0.82 -4.08
N LEU A 55 -6.08 0.61 -2.77
CA LEU A 55 -7.09 1.30 -1.97
C LEU A 55 -6.83 2.81 -1.95
N LEU A 56 -5.56 3.19 -1.84
CA LEU A 56 -5.20 4.60 -1.85
C LEU A 56 -5.58 5.25 -3.17
N LEU A 57 -5.26 4.60 -4.27
CA LEU A 57 -5.60 5.12 -5.59
C LEU A 57 -7.10 5.24 -5.75
N LYS A 58 -7.84 4.23 -5.32
CA LYS A 58 -9.27 4.24 -5.42
C LYS A 58 -9.88 5.40 -4.62
N ASP A 59 -9.42 5.57 -3.38
CA ASP A 59 -9.92 6.66 -2.55
C ASP A 59 -9.61 8.01 -3.14
N PHE A 60 -8.40 8.16 -3.69
CA PHE A 60 -8.01 9.41 -4.32
C PHE A 60 -8.88 9.70 -5.53
N LEU A 61 -9.12 8.70 -6.38
CA LEU A 61 -9.91 8.91 -7.58
C LEU A 61 -11.36 9.23 -7.24
N VAL A 62 -11.90 8.58 -6.21
CA VAL A 62 -13.26 8.91 -5.76
C VAL A 62 -13.30 10.35 -5.27
N ASP A 63 -12.29 10.78 -4.52
CA ASP A 63 -12.22 12.15 -4.04
C ASP A 63 -12.17 13.15 -5.20
N GLN A 64 -11.56 12.77 -6.31
CA GLN A 64 -11.47 13.62 -7.49
C GLN A 64 -12.71 13.54 -8.38
N GLY A 65 -13.72 12.79 -7.96
CA GLY A 65 -14.93 12.68 -8.73
C GLY A 65 -14.87 11.69 -9.88
N LEU A 66 -13.92 10.76 -9.84
CA LEU A 66 -13.71 9.80 -10.91
C LEU A 66 -14.20 8.41 -10.53
N SER A 67 -15.19 8.34 -9.65
CA SER A 67 -15.68 7.04 -9.16
C SER A 67 -16.29 6.20 -10.28
N ASP A 68 -16.79 6.84 -11.34
CA ASP A 68 -17.39 6.10 -12.44
C ASP A 68 -16.35 5.18 -13.11
N ILE A 69 -15.13 5.64 -13.20
CA ILE A 69 -14.06 4.85 -13.82
C ILE A 69 -13.84 3.58 -13.02
N ILE A 70 -13.83 3.70 -11.71
CA ILE A 70 -13.59 2.56 -10.84
C ILE A 70 -14.79 1.63 -10.84
N GLY A 71 -16.00 2.19 -10.77
CA GLY A 71 -17.21 1.41 -10.71
C GLY A 71 -17.40 0.56 -11.96
N SER A 72 -17.02 1.08 -13.10
CA SER A 72 -17.23 0.37 -14.35
C SER A 72 -16.35 -0.88 -14.48
N ARG A 73 -15.37 -1.02 -13.62
CA ARG A 73 -14.50 -2.18 -13.64
C ARG A 73 -15.16 -3.43 -13.11
N ASN A 74 -16.16 -3.24 -12.33
CA ASN A 74 -16.85 -4.38 -11.75
C ASN A 74 -17.86 -4.94 -12.72
#